data_aef96b2a4ab8ce92868ae1a47db3653f
#
_entry.id   aef96b2a4ab8ce92868ae1a47db3653f
#
_cell.length_a   1.000
_cell.length_b   1.000
_cell.length_c   1.000
_cell.angle_alpha   90.00
_cell.angle_beta   90.00
_cell.angle_gamma   90.00
#
_symmetry.space_group_name_H-M   'P 1'
#
loop_
_entity.id
_entity.type
_entity.pdbx_description
1 polymer ?
#
loop_
_entity_poly.entity_id
_entity_poly.type
_entity_poly.pdbx_seq_one_letter_code
_entity_poly.pdbx_strand_id
1 'polypeptide(L)'
;MSNDIDKDETMSNDLNDQHTGDLHASGDIESLEFSVEYDDAGSFGEAPAQPAAGTAQDDTDKAAKPAVDTDANATATSANASHVDQTMRLAKGKDSSKTNAATERAYATTNHRLDRQVRDRVLLKSYPTFSLNHVTTTARKTGRHVLDDLSMAFYAGTLYAVKVLSDEDDSEQRTTLMAVMGAFMAPTSGEVMSKSSNFTELELGELRGHRLGLVPQRYAVRGDLDAEGNLLYAMNGSGRGFLKPKPVIAREMLQSVGYTEATSGKKVSELSPLDQRRVAIARALCCDAETVILDEPTKGLSESDAAELLELLRRIARSRDPKRVVIIVTSDDAVASAAQKVYDLTD
;
A
#
# COMPACT_ATOMS: atom_id res chain seq x y z
N MET A 1 38.32 -68.89 26.19
CA MET A 1 37.14 -69.54 26.82
C MET A 1 35.97 -68.81 26.22
N SER A 2 35.47 -69.24 25.04
CA SER A 2 34.43 -70.28 24.84
C SER A 2 33.13 -69.76 25.41
N ASN A 3 32.05 -69.58 24.71
CA ASN A 3 31.34 -70.21 23.59
C ASN A 3 30.27 -69.23 23.14
N ASP A 4 30.00 -68.92 21.89
CA ASP A 4 29.26 -69.70 20.87
C ASP A 4 27.80 -70.02 21.21
N ILE A 5 27.03 -69.77 20.18
CA ILE A 5 25.79 -70.46 19.64
C ILE A 5 24.62 -69.55 19.58
N ASP A 6 24.27 -69.04 18.41
CA ASP A 6 23.56 -69.58 17.24
C ASP A 6 22.04 -69.72 17.35
N LYS A 7 21.42 -69.33 16.25
CA LYS A 7 20.19 -69.77 15.57
C LYS A 7 18.88 -69.01 15.82
N ASP A 8 18.46 -68.31 14.76
CA ASP A 8 17.45 -68.72 13.78
C ASP A 8 16.10 -69.20 14.34
N GLU A 9 15.07 -68.47 13.99
CA GLU A 9 13.93 -69.09 13.27
C GLU A 9 12.91 -68.06 12.81
N THR A 10 12.70 -68.08 11.52
CA THR A 10 11.55 -67.62 10.77
C THR A 10 10.29 -68.35 11.21
N MET A 11 9.17 -67.64 11.31
CA MET A 11 7.87 -68.21 10.93
C MET A 11 6.86 -67.14 10.56
N SER A 12 6.45 -67.21 9.31
CA SER A 12 5.17 -66.77 8.77
C SER A 12 4.02 -67.41 9.53
N ASN A 13 2.94 -66.69 9.71
CA ASN A 13 1.60 -67.27 9.49
C ASN A 13 0.55 -66.20 9.29
N ASP A 14 -0.11 -66.32 8.14
CA ASP A 14 -1.42 -65.81 7.78
C ASP A 14 -2.50 -66.25 8.79
N LEU A 15 -3.53 -65.43 8.87
CA LEU A 15 -4.96 -65.76 9.00
C LEU A 15 -5.70 -64.44 9.24
N ASN A 16 -6.30 -63.83 8.23
CA ASN A 16 -7.66 -63.95 7.74
C ASN A 16 -8.72 -63.93 8.87
N ASP A 17 -9.52 -62.91 8.99
CA ASP A 17 -10.95 -62.88 8.72
C ASP A 17 -11.63 -61.56 9.11
N GLN A 18 -12.26 -60.99 8.12
CA GLN A 18 -13.58 -60.35 8.05
C GLN A 18 -14.12 -59.57 9.26
N HIS A 19 -14.22 -58.24 9.09
CA HIS A 19 -15.50 -57.61 9.38
C HIS A 19 -15.76 -56.44 8.41
N THR A 20 -16.71 -56.72 7.54
CA THR A 20 -17.39 -55.76 6.65
C THR A 20 -18.15 -54.72 7.47
N GLY A 21 -17.92 -53.46 7.14
CA GLY A 21 -18.72 -52.35 7.61
C GLY A 21 -18.63 -51.23 6.61
N ASP A 22 -19.46 -51.28 5.57
CA ASP A 22 -19.69 -50.22 4.59
C ASP A 22 -20.08 -48.91 5.29
N LEU A 23 -19.33 -47.87 5.06
CA LEU A 23 -19.85 -46.52 5.01
C LEU A 23 -19.18 -45.79 3.86
N HIS A 24 -19.77 -45.93 2.70
CA HIS A 24 -19.60 -45.03 1.58
C HIS A 24 -20.10 -43.66 1.98
N ALA A 25 -19.21 -42.69 2.00
CA ALA A 25 -19.50 -41.31 1.78
C ALA A 25 -18.40 -40.72 0.88
N SER A 26 -18.45 -41.10 -0.39
CA SER A 26 -17.81 -40.37 -1.47
C SER A 26 -18.59 -39.07 -1.66
N GLY A 27 -18.13 -38.01 -1.04
CA GLY A 27 -18.49 -36.68 -1.41
C GLY A 27 -17.58 -36.28 -2.57
N ASP A 28 -18.10 -36.41 -3.77
CA ASP A 28 -17.48 -35.84 -4.97
C ASP A 28 -17.31 -34.36 -4.77
N ILE A 29 -16.05 -33.90 -4.67
CA ILE A 29 -15.70 -32.49 -4.84
C ILE A 29 -15.80 -32.28 -6.35
N GLU A 30 -17.00 -31.89 -6.80
CA GLU A 30 -17.16 -31.31 -8.13
C GLU A 30 -16.18 -30.14 -8.25
N SER A 31 -15.21 -30.31 -9.14
CA SER A 31 -14.37 -29.22 -9.63
C SER A 31 -15.30 -28.21 -10.30
N LEU A 32 -15.52 -27.09 -9.64
CA LEU A 32 -16.17 -25.93 -10.25
C LEU A 32 -15.24 -25.40 -11.36
N GLU A 33 -15.41 -25.93 -12.56
CA GLU A 33 -14.88 -25.31 -13.77
C GLU A 33 -15.69 -24.03 -14.03
N PHE A 34 -15.12 -22.90 -13.68
CA PHE A 34 -15.59 -21.61 -14.14
C PHE A 34 -15.19 -21.42 -15.61
N SER A 35 -16.08 -21.78 -16.53
CA SER A 35 -16.01 -21.31 -17.90
C SER A 35 -16.57 -19.91 -17.97
N VAL A 36 -15.69 -18.93 -18.22
CA VAL A 36 -16.10 -17.56 -18.58
C VAL A 36 -16.44 -17.60 -20.06
N GLU A 37 -17.71 -17.68 -20.39
CA GLU A 37 -18.18 -17.39 -21.74
C GLU A 37 -18.05 -15.89 -21.97
N TYR A 38 -17.15 -15.51 -22.87
CA TYR A 38 -17.12 -14.17 -23.45
C TYR A 38 -18.21 -14.12 -24.52
N ASP A 39 -19.25 -13.33 -24.25
CA ASP A 39 -20.21 -12.94 -25.29
C ASP A 39 -19.50 -12.10 -26.37
N ASP A 40 -19.19 -12.77 -27.47
CA ASP A 40 -18.59 -12.16 -28.67
C ASP A 40 -19.73 -11.58 -29.53
N ALA A 41 -20.34 -10.49 -29.04
CA ALA A 41 -21.37 -9.76 -29.77
C ALA A 41 -21.18 -8.26 -29.59
N GLY A 42 -20.29 -7.70 -30.37
CA GLY A 42 -20.07 -6.26 -30.50
C GLY A 42 -19.14 -5.94 -31.66
N SER A 43 -19.65 -6.10 -32.88
CA SER A 43 -18.99 -5.60 -34.07
C SER A 43 -18.76 -4.10 -33.93
N PHE A 44 -17.51 -3.69 -33.72
CA PHE A 44 -17.13 -2.29 -33.84
C PHE A 44 -17.17 -1.91 -35.32
N GLY A 45 -18.10 -1.00 -35.63
CA GLY A 45 -18.27 -0.41 -36.92
C GLY A 45 -16.97 0.25 -37.43
N GLU A 46 -16.75 0.02 -38.67
CA GLU A 46 -15.73 0.56 -39.55
C GLU A 46 -15.59 2.09 -39.37
N ALA A 47 -14.38 2.56 -39.15
CA ALA A 47 -14.04 3.98 -39.19
C ALA A 47 -14.29 4.56 -40.57
N PRO A 48 -14.91 5.74 -40.70
CA PRO A 48 -15.07 6.37 -42.01
C PRO A 48 -13.72 6.91 -42.53
N ALA A 49 -13.42 6.52 -43.76
CA ALA A 49 -12.27 6.97 -44.52
C ALA A 49 -12.30 8.50 -44.74
N GLN A 50 -11.13 9.12 -44.69
CA GLN A 50 -10.89 10.50 -45.12
C GLN A 50 -11.11 10.63 -46.62
N PRO A 51 -11.83 11.66 -47.09
CA PRO A 51 -11.79 12.01 -48.50
C PRO A 51 -10.64 12.96 -48.82
N ALA A 52 -9.96 12.62 -49.90
CA ALA A 52 -8.90 13.36 -50.56
C ALA A 52 -9.36 14.72 -51.11
N ALA A 53 -8.42 15.63 -51.19
CA ALA A 53 -8.56 16.96 -51.79
C ALA A 53 -9.04 16.96 -53.22
N GLY A 54 -9.98 17.85 -53.52
CA GLY A 54 -10.45 18.16 -54.85
C GLY A 54 -11.04 19.56 -54.96
N THR A 55 -10.43 20.36 -55.76
CA THR A 55 -10.58 21.75 -56.19
C THR A 55 -12.00 22.28 -56.42
N ALA A 56 -12.18 23.53 -55.97
CA ALA A 56 -12.91 24.70 -56.48
C ALA A 56 -14.17 24.52 -57.36
N GLN A 57 -15.26 25.16 -56.98
CA GLN A 57 -15.92 26.28 -57.70
C GLN A 57 -17.16 26.77 -56.92
N ASP A 58 -17.15 28.05 -56.74
CA ASP A 58 -18.14 29.12 -56.71
C ASP A 58 -19.61 28.70 -56.96
N ASP A 59 -20.51 29.01 -56.00
CA ASP A 59 -21.72 29.79 -56.29
C ASP A 59 -22.48 30.16 -55.00
N THR A 60 -22.90 31.37 -55.01
CA THR A 60 -23.74 32.11 -54.08
C THR A 60 -25.08 31.41 -53.70
N ASP A 61 -25.44 31.34 -52.41
CA ASP A 61 -26.74 31.87 -52.00
C ASP A 61 -26.85 32.12 -50.48
N LYS A 62 -27.60 33.15 -50.17
CA LYS A 62 -27.91 33.71 -48.87
C LYS A 62 -28.74 32.77 -47.97
N ALA A 63 -28.37 32.57 -46.72
CA ALA A 63 -29.31 32.40 -45.62
C ALA A 63 -28.77 32.84 -44.30
N ALA A 64 -29.59 33.52 -43.52
CA ALA A 64 -29.38 34.33 -42.34
C ALA A 64 -28.68 33.66 -41.17
N LYS A 65 -27.72 34.38 -40.56
CA LYS A 65 -27.20 34.12 -39.20
C LYS A 65 -28.16 34.60 -38.15
N PRO A 66 -28.39 33.87 -37.05
CA PRO A 66 -28.91 34.46 -35.85
C PRO A 66 -27.78 35.24 -35.15
N ALA A 67 -28.09 36.49 -34.80
CA ALA A 67 -27.22 37.37 -34.05
C ALA A 67 -26.99 36.80 -32.65
N VAL A 68 -25.74 36.54 -32.30
CA VAL A 68 -25.31 36.31 -30.94
C VAL A 68 -24.99 37.67 -30.35
N ASP A 69 -25.72 38.05 -29.29
CA ASP A 69 -25.49 39.29 -28.53
C ASP A 69 -24.04 39.29 -27.95
N THR A 70 -23.19 40.03 -28.61
CA THR A 70 -21.79 40.28 -28.17
C THR A 70 -21.67 41.40 -27.14
N ASP A 71 -22.76 42.09 -26.80
CA ASP A 71 -22.72 43.27 -25.92
C ASP A 71 -22.75 42.95 -24.41
N ALA A 72 -23.27 41.78 -24.01
CA ALA A 72 -23.28 41.40 -22.58
C ALA A 72 -21.91 40.96 -22.02
N ASN A 73 -21.04 40.42 -22.90
CA ASN A 73 -19.74 39.95 -22.47
C ASN A 73 -18.67 41.05 -22.46
N ALA A 74 -18.87 42.11 -23.25
CA ALA A 74 -17.97 43.28 -23.28
C ALA A 74 -18.18 44.17 -22.05
N THR A 75 -19.41 44.29 -21.55
CA THR A 75 -19.72 45.04 -20.32
C THR A 75 -19.21 44.36 -19.06
N ALA A 76 -19.27 43.04 -18.97
CA ALA A 76 -18.75 42.27 -17.83
C ALA A 76 -17.20 42.31 -17.75
N THR A 77 -16.51 42.21 -18.88
CA THR A 77 -15.04 42.36 -18.94
C THR A 77 -14.55 43.76 -18.63
N SER A 78 -15.28 44.78 -19.06
CA SER A 78 -14.92 46.18 -18.75
C SER A 78 -15.18 46.53 -17.28
N ALA A 79 -16.23 45.98 -16.66
CA ALA A 79 -16.51 46.15 -15.23
C ALA A 79 -15.46 45.44 -14.36
N ASN A 80 -15.00 44.27 -14.75
CA ASN A 80 -13.95 43.55 -14.04
C ASN A 80 -12.58 44.22 -14.20
N ALA A 81 -12.27 44.74 -15.38
CA ALA A 81 -11.03 45.51 -15.61
C ALA A 81 -11.02 46.82 -14.80
N SER A 82 -12.15 47.52 -14.71
CA SER A 82 -12.25 48.75 -13.88
C SER A 82 -12.13 48.47 -12.37
N HIS A 83 -12.62 47.31 -11.92
CA HIS A 83 -12.49 46.87 -10.52
C HIS A 83 -11.05 46.51 -10.16
N VAL A 84 -10.32 45.85 -11.06
CA VAL A 84 -8.88 45.54 -10.89
C VAL A 84 -8.05 46.82 -10.91
N ASP A 85 -8.36 47.76 -11.80
CA ASP A 85 -7.68 49.08 -11.85
C ASP A 85 -7.96 49.92 -10.60
N GLN A 86 -9.15 49.84 -10.04
CA GLN A 86 -9.54 50.57 -8.81
C GLN A 86 -8.83 49.98 -7.58
N THR A 87 -8.66 48.67 -7.50
CA THR A 87 -7.85 48.02 -6.46
C THR A 87 -6.36 48.30 -6.62
N MET A 88 -5.84 48.37 -7.86
CA MET A 88 -4.46 48.77 -8.12
C MET A 88 -4.20 50.25 -7.84
N ARG A 89 -5.19 51.14 -8.06
CA ARG A 89 -5.10 52.56 -7.72
C ARG A 89 -5.17 52.80 -6.21
N LEU A 90 -5.91 52.03 -5.45
CA LEU A 90 -5.90 52.00 -3.99
C LEU A 90 -4.56 51.54 -3.42
N ALA A 91 -3.89 50.59 -4.12
CA ALA A 91 -2.54 50.15 -3.77
C ALA A 91 -1.43 51.15 -4.17
N LYS A 92 -1.71 52.08 -5.13
CA LYS A 92 -0.80 53.13 -5.61
C LYS A 92 -1.11 54.51 -5.12
N GLY A 93 -1.95 54.70 -4.09
CA GLY A 93 -2.27 56.00 -3.48
C GLY A 93 -1.02 56.65 -2.95
N LYS A 94 -0.52 57.63 -3.73
CA LYS A 94 0.57 58.54 -3.37
C LYS A 94 0.04 59.56 -2.38
N ASP A 95 0.89 59.78 -1.41
CA ASP A 95 0.93 60.90 -0.47
C ASP A 95 0.27 60.68 0.90
N SER A 96 1.06 60.06 1.75
CA SER A 96 1.31 60.54 3.10
C SER A 96 2.43 59.71 3.77
N SER A 97 3.64 60.24 3.73
CA SER A 97 4.87 59.61 4.22
C SER A 97 4.96 59.49 5.75
N LYS A 98 3.86 59.71 6.49
CA LYS A 98 3.84 59.56 7.96
C LYS A 98 2.78 58.58 8.49
N THR A 99 1.74 58.20 7.71
CA THR A 99 0.73 57.23 8.10
C THR A 99 1.08 55.80 7.67
N ASN A 100 1.92 55.65 6.63
CA ASN A 100 2.25 54.34 6.07
C ASN A 100 3.18 53.49 6.96
N ALA A 101 4.11 54.11 7.69
CA ALA A 101 5.04 53.37 8.55
C ALA A 101 4.36 52.75 9.79
N ALA A 102 3.32 53.41 10.32
CA ALA A 102 2.54 52.85 11.44
C ALA A 102 1.62 51.73 10.98
N THR A 103 1.02 51.87 9.77
CA THR A 103 0.13 50.87 9.17
C THR A 103 0.92 49.64 8.70
N GLU A 104 2.08 49.84 8.04
CA GLU A 104 2.98 48.74 7.67
C GLU A 104 3.54 47.99 8.88
N ARG A 105 3.90 48.72 9.96
CA ARG A 105 4.30 48.08 11.22
C ARG A 105 3.14 47.30 11.88
N ALA A 106 1.90 47.81 11.80
CA ALA A 106 0.72 47.10 12.30
C ALA A 106 0.42 45.85 11.47
N TYR A 107 0.51 45.92 10.14
CA TYR A 107 0.36 44.73 9.26
C TYR A 107 1.49 43.75 9.47
N ALA A 108 2.73 44.18 9.58
CA ALA A 108 3.87 43.28 9.84
C ALA A 108 3.74 42.59 11.21
N THR A 109 3.31 43.30 12.25
CA THR A 109 3.10 42.72 13.60
C THR A 109 1.89 41.77 13.63
N THR A 110 0.84 42.08 12.86
CA THR A 110 -0.35 41.20 12.75
C THR A 110 -0.02 39.95 11.98
N ASN A 111 0.74 40.04 10.89
CA ASN A 111 1.21 38.86 10.14
C ASN A 111 2.15 37.98 10.97
N HIS A 112 3.10 38.58 11.70
CA HIS A 112 3.95 37.80 12.62
C HIS A 112 3.17 37.16 13.78
N ARG A 113 2.09 37.77 14.23
CA ARG A 113 1.22 37.19 15.27
C ARG A 113 0.35 36.07 14.71
N LEU A 114 -0.15 36.23 13.48
CA LEU A 114 -0.87 35.17 12.74
C LEU A 114 0.07 34.02 12.39
N ASP A 115 1.27 34.29 11.90
CA ASP A 115 2.29 33.28 11.62
C ASP A 115 2.72 32.51 12.87
N ARG A 116 2.81 33.19 14.02
CA ARG A 116 3.09 32.55 15.31
C ARG A 116 1.88 31.74 15.78
N GLN A 117 0.66 32.24 15.67
CA GLN A 117 -0.57 31.48 16.00
C GLN A 117 -0.80 30.32 15.05
N VAL A 118 -0.43 30.48 13.77
CA VAL A 118 -0.46 29.41 12.79
C VAL A 118 0.65 28.39 13.09
N ARG A 119 1.86 28.82 13.46
CA ARG A 119 2.92 27.93 13.93
C ARG A 119 2.56 27.23 15.25
N ASP A 120 1.95 27.91 16.18
CA ASP A 120 1.53 27.32 17.47
C ASP A 120 0.30 26.42 17.34
N ARG A 121 -0.58 26.69 16.35
CA ARG A 121 -1.66 25.75 15.96
C ARG A 121 -1.19 24.66 15.00
N VAL A 122 -0.12 24.90 14.24
CA VAL A 122 0.62 23.99 13.34
C VAL A 122 1.77 23.26 14.05
N LEU A 123 1.90 23.38 15.38
CA LEU A 123 2.19 22.20 16.20
C LEU A 123 0.98 21.29 16.10
N LEU A 124 0.55 21.13 14.88
CA LEU A 124 -0.32 20.18 14.27
C LEU A 124 -0.07 18.90 15.01
N LYS A 125 -1.07 18.43 15.73
CA LYS A 125 -1.15 17.04 16.05
C LYS A 125 -0.73 16.34 14.76
N SER A 126 0.49 15.85 14.70
CA SER A 126 0.94 15.08 13.55
C SER A 126 0.09 13.82 13.63
N TYR A 127 -0.92 13.75 12.79
CA TYR A 127 -1.79 12.58 12.75
C TYR A 127 -0.95 11.37 12.41
N PRO A 128 -1.17 10.23 13.08
CA PRO A 128 -0.49 9.01 12.71
C PRO A 128 -0.84 8.64 11.27
N THR A 129 0.14 8.13 10.53
CA THR A 129 -0.07 7.61 9.18
C THR A 129 -0.94 6.34 9.22
N PHE A 130 -0.76 5.57 10.30
CA PHE A 130 -1.50 4.35 10.58
C PHE A 130 -1.73 4.25 12.10
N SER A 131 -2.90 3.81 12.53
CA SER A 131 -3.15 3.57 13.96
C SER A 131 -4.17 2.47 14.21
N LEU A 132 -4.02 1.83 15.36
CA LEU A 132 -5.02 0.99 15.97
C LEU A 132 -5.51 1.71 17.22
N ASN A 133 -6.84 1.82 17.39
CA ASN A 133 -7.46 2.53 18.49
C ASN A 133 -8.39 1.56 19.22
N HIS A 134 -8.01 1.13 20.44
CA HIS A 134 -8.78 0.23 21.28
C HIS A 134 -9.22 -1.06 20.58
N VAL A 135 -8.30 -1.63 19.76
CA VAL A 135 -8.59 -2.80 18.94
C VAL A 135 -8.62 -4.05 19.81
N THR A 136 -9.77 -4.70 19.83
CA THR A 136 -9.95 -6.03 20.45
C THR A 136 -10.41 -7.02 19.39
N THR A 137 -9.82 -8.21 19.39
CA THR A 137 -10.22 -9.31 18.51
C THR A 137 -10.42 -10.57 19.34
N THR A 138 -11.61 -11.17 19.19
CA THR A 138 -12.00 -12.37 19.93
C THR A 138 -12.03 -13.56 19.00
N ALA A 139 -11.37 -14.65 19.38
CA ALA A 139 -11.41 -15.92 18.67
C ALA A 139 -12.82 -16.51 18.73
N ARG A 140 -13.43 -16.74 17.55
CA ARG A 140 -14.84 -17.20 17.45
C ARG A 140 -15.10 -18.54 18.15
N LYS A 141 -14.10 -19.43 18.17
CA LYS A 141 -14.28 -20.79 18.74
C LYS A 141 -14.10 -20.83 20.26
N THR A 142 -13.17 -20.08 20.79
CA THR A 142 -12.75 -20.13 22.20
C THR A 142 -13.30 -18.99 23.05
N GLY A 143 -13.77 -17.91 22.42
CA GLY A 143 -14.15 -16.68 23.11
C GLY A 143 -12.97 -15.93 23.74
N ARG A 144 -11.71 -16.38 23.52
CA ARG A 144 -10.50 -15.74 24.02
C ARG A 144 -10.24 -14.44 23.27
N HIS A 145 -9.86 -13.38 23.98
CA HIS A 145 -9.30 -12.20 23.34
C HIS A 145 -7.89 -12.52 22.87
N VAL A 146 -7.70 -12.54 21.53
CA VAL A 146 -6.39 -12.74 20.90
C VAL A 146 -5.62 -11.42 20.87
N LEU A 147 -6.34 -10.34 20.62
CA LEU A 147 -5.86 -8.97 20.79
C LEU A 147 -6.80 -8.30 21.76
N ASP A 148 -6.26 -7.62 22.79
CA ASP A 148 -7.05 -6.99 23.83
C ASP A 148 -6.68 -5.52 23.98
N ASP A 149 -7.64 -4.64 23.71
CA ASP A 149 -7.57 -3.17 23.84
C ASP A 149 -6.29 -2.52 23.29
N LEU A 150 -5.82 -2.97 22.13
CA LEU A 150 -4.59 -2.48 21.53
C LEU A 150 -4.74 -1.06 21.01
N SER A 151 -3.88 -0.17 21.50
CA SER A 151 -3.79 1.21 21.04
C SER A 151 -2.36 1.55 20.61
N MET A 152 -2.13 1.70 19.31
CA MET A 152 -0.83 1.95 18.71
C MET A 152 -0.93 3.04 17.64
N ALA A 153 0.06 3.95 17.62
CA ALA A 153 0.11 5.06 16.66
C ALA A 153 1.47 5.08 15.93
N PHE A 154 1.42 5.01 14.61
CA PHE A 154 2.57 4.90 13.74
C PHE A 154 2.69 6.15 12.85
N TYR A 155 3.82 6.83 12.96
CA TYR A 155 4.08 8.10 12.26
C TYR A 155 5.07 7.91 11.13
N ALA A 156 4.86 8.59 10.02
CA ALA A 156 5.78 8.54 8.90
C ALA A 156 7.19 9.02 9.27
N GLY A 157 8.18 8.43 8.62
CA GLY A 157 9.59 8.73 8.88
C GLY A 157 10.23 7.86 9.97
N THR A 158 9.51 6.87 10.50
CA THR A 158 9.94 6.05 11.63
C THR A 158 9.80 4.57 11.28
N LEU A 159 10.79 3.78 11.66
CA LEU A 159 10.73 2.31 11.66
C LEU A 159 10.21 1.87 13.02
N TYR A 160 9.09 1.16 13.01
CA TYR A 160 8.49 0.55 14.20
C TYR A 160 8.68 -0.96 14.20
N ALA A 161 8.77 -1.53 15.38
CA ALA A 161 8.57 -2.95 15.60
C ALA A 161 7.35 -3.16 16.49
N VAL A 162 6.57 -4.16 16.18
CA VAL A 162 5.54 -4.72 17.04
C VAL A 162 6.02 -6.11 17.42
N LYS A 163 6.46 -6.24 18.67
CA LYS A 163 6.92 -7.51 19.22
C LYS A 163 5.72 -8.33 19.63
N VAL A 164 5.67 -9.55 19.16
CA VAL A 164 4.59 -10.53 19.38
C VAL A 164 5.14 -11.80 19.99
N LEU A 165 4.27 -12.63 20.52
CA LEU A 165 4.63 -13.97 20.98
C LEU A 165 5.15 -14.83 19.83
N SER A 166 6.01 -15.77 20.15
CA SER A 166 6.52 -16.72 19.16
C SER A 166 5.40 -17.63 18.65
N ASP A 167 5.57 -18.21 17.44
CA ASP A 167 4.60 -19.15 16.89
C ASP A 167 4.44 -20.42 17.76
N GLU A 168 5.40 -20.70 18.63
CA GLU A 168 5.38 -21.82 19.59
C GLU A 168 4.52 -21.50 20.81
N ASP A 169 4.50 -20.23 21.24
CA ASP A 169 3.73 -19.78 22.39
C ASP A 169 2.28 -19.42 21.98
N ASP A 170 2.10 -18.59 20.97
CA ASP A 170 0.79 -18.21 20.42
C ASP A 170 0.87 -17.79 18.94
N SER A 171 0.70 -18.74 18.06
CA SER A 171 0.68 -18.48 16.60
C SER A 171 -0.53 -17.66 16.15
N GLU A 172 -1.60 -17.60 16.96
CA GLU A 172 -2.84 -16.89 16.63
C GLU A 172 -2.69 -15.38 16.80
N GLN A 173 -1.89 -14.92 17.80
CA GLN A 173 -1.68 -13.50 18.07
C GLN A 173 -1.11 -12.77 16.85
N ARG A 174 0.03 -13.22 16.33
CA ARG A 174 0.70 -12.61 15.17
C ARG A 174 -0.15 -12.66 13.91
N THR A 175 -0.77 -13.80 13.63
CA THR A 175 -1.61 -13.98 12.43
C THR A 175 -2.84 -13.07 12.48
N THR A 176 -3.48 -12.97 13.65
CA THR A 176 -4.63 -12.09 13.86
C THR A 176 -4.25 -10.62 13.74
N LEU A 177 -3.14 -10.22 14.35
CA LEU A 177 -2.64 -8.85 14.23
C LEU A 177 -2.38 -8.49 12.76
N MET A 178 -1.68 -9.36 12.01
CA MET A 178 -1.43 -9.14 10.58
C MET A 178 -2.72 -9.09 9.76
N ALA A 179 -3.72 -9.92 10.10
CA ALA A 179 -5.01 -9.93 9.42
C ALA A 179 -5.78 -8.63 9.66
N VAL A 180 -5.75 -8.10 10.88
CA VAL A 180 -6.40 -6.83 11.24
C VAL A 180 -5.68 -5.65 10.58
N MET A 181 -4.35 -5.57 10.71
CA MET A 181 -3.55 -4.50 10.13
C MET A 181 -3.59 -4.49 8.60
N GLY A 182 -3.74 -5.65 7.96
CA GLY A 182 -3.85 -5.81 6.51
C GLY A 182 -5.26 -5.69 5.95
N ALA A 183 -6.26 -5.39 6.78
CA ALA A 183 -7.68 -5.34 6.42
C ALA A 183 -8.22 -6.66 5.83
N PHE A 184 -7.67 -7.81 6.27
CA PHE A 184 -8.23 -9.13 5.94
C PHE A 184 -9.32 -9.54 6.92
N MET A 185 -9.32 -8.93 8.11
CA MET A 185 -10.29 -9.17 9.16
C MET A 185 -10.61 -7.84 9.88
N ALA A 186 -11.91 -7.60 10.11
CA ALA A 186 -12.32 -6.51 10.98
C ALA A 186 -12.13 -6.90 12.45
N PRO A 187 -11.71 -5.98 13.34
CA PRO A 187 -11.67 -6.23 14.76
C PRO A 187 -13.07 -6.45 15.34
N THR A 188 -13.17 -7.09 16.50
CA THR A 188 -14.44 -7.26 17.22
C THR A 188 -14.93 -5.92 17.80
N SER A 189 -14.01 -5.09 18.27
CA SER A 189 -14.24 -3.71 18.71
C SER A 189 -13.02 -2.86 18.45
N GLY A 190 -13.17 -1.53 18.51
CA GLY A 190 -12.14 -0.57 18.21
C GLY A 190 -12.04 -0.28 16.71
N GLU A 191 -11.03 0.50 16.33
CA GLU A 191 -10.89 1.04 14.97
C GLU A 191 -9.46 0.93 14.45
N VAL A 192 -9.33 0.63 13.16
CA VAL A 192 -8.06 0.69 12.44
C VAL A 192 -8.13 1.87 11.47
N MET A 193 -7.15 2.75 11.54
CA MET A 193 -7.16 4.00 10.80
C MET A 193 -5.97 4.08 9.83
N SER A 194 -6.24 4.52 8.61
CA SER A 194 -5.23 5.01 7.68
C SER A 194 -5.34 6.52 7.59
N LYS A 195 -4.40 7.24 8.21
CA LYS A 195 -4.53 8.68 8.45
C LYS A 195 -5.81 9.00 9.24
N SER A 196 -6.70 9.81 8.65
CA SER A 196 -7.97 10.19 9.26
C SER A 196 -9.16 9.32 8.86
N SER A 197 -8.95 8.29 8.03
CA SER A 197 -10.02 7.45 7.49
C SER A 197 -10.03 6.09 8.20
N ASN A 198 -11.21 5.67 8.64
CA ASN A 198 -11.39 4.32 9.19
C ASN A 198 -11.34 3.29 8.05
N PHE A 199 -10.76 2.12 8.31
CA PHE A 199 -10.71 1.02 7.34
C PHE A 199 -12.08 0.58 6.84
N THR A 200 -13.10 0.70 7.69
CA THR A 200 -14.49 0.37 7.33
C THR A 200 -15.13 1.34 6.34
N GLU A 201 -14.56 2.54 6.21
CA GLU A 201 -15.01 3.61 5.29
C GLU A 201 -14.28 3.56 3.94
N LEU A 202 -13.18 2.80 3.86
CA LEU A 202 -12.32 2.71 2.68
C LEU A 202 -12.65 1.47 1.85
N GLU A 203 -12.62 1.61 0.53
CA GLU A 203 -12.67 0.45 -0.34
C GLU A 203 -11.40 -0.39 -0.19
N LEU A 204 -11.55 -1.71 -0.09
CA LEU A 204 -10.41 -2.63 0.06
C LEU A 204 -9.43 -2.55 -1.11
N GLY A 205 -9.92 -2.22 -2.32
CA GLY A 205 -9.10 -1.97 -3.50
C GLY A 205 -8.21 -0.75 -3.33
N GLU A 206 -8.75 0.35 -2.83
CA GLU A 206 -8.00 1.57 -2.51
C GLU A 206 -6.98 1.30 -1.40
N LEU A 207 -7.42 0.69 -0.31
CA LEU A 207 -6.59 0.44 0.86
C LEU A 207 -5.38 -0.43 0.53
N ARG A 208 -5.60 -1.62 -0.05
CA ARG A 208 -4.54 -2.58 -0.39
C ARG A 208 -3.85 -2.29 -1.72
N GLY A 209 -4.48 -1.49 -2.58
CA GLY A 209 -3.93 -1.10 -3.87
C GLY A 209 -2.84 -0.04 -3.79
N HIS A 210 -2.94 0.90 -2.85
CA HIS A 210 -1.98 2.02 -2.78
C HIS A 210 -1.84 2.71 -1.42
N ARG A 211 -2.56 2.32 -0.36
CA ARG A 211 -2.32 2.86 0.99
C ARG A 211 -1.46 1.95 1.84
N LEU A 212 -1.64 0.62 1.70
CA LEU A 212 -0.91 -0.40 2.44
C LEU A 212 -0.04 -1.24 1.52
N GLY A 213 1.23 -1.35 1.86
CA GLY A 213 2.16 -2.34 1.29
C GLY A 213 2.35 -3.47 2.30
N LEU A 214 1.95 -4.67 1.94
CA LEU A 214 2.04 -5.84 2.82
C LEU A 214 3.11 -6.80 2.33
N VAL A 215 3.99 -7.20 3.23
CA VAL A 215 5.01 -8.23 3.02
C VAL A 215 4.79 -9.34 4.05
N PRO A 216 3.90 -10.31 3.76
CA PRO A 216 3.68 -11.44 4.64
C PRO A 216 4.92 -12.35 4.70
N GLN A 217 5.06 -13.12 5.77
CA GLN A 217 6.16 -14.06 5.97
C GLN A 217 6.30 -15.06 4.81
N ARG A 218 5.16 -15.52 4.27
CA ARG A 218 5.09 -16.46 3.16
C ARG A 218 4.28 -15.88 2.02
N TYR A 219 4.57 -16.31 0.79
CA TYR A 219 3.83 -15.90 -0.41
C TYR A 219 3.82 -14.38 -0.69
N ALA A 220 4.84 -13.68 -0.19
CA ALA A 220 5.00 -12.25 -0.44
C ALA A 220 5.20 -11.93 -1.94
N VAL A 221 5.69 -12.89 -2.70
CA VAL A 221 5.96 -12.80 -4.14
C VAL A 221 5.48 -14.07 -4.86
N ARG A 222 5.22 -13.93 -6.15
CA ARG A 222 4.99 -15.08 -7.04
C ARG A 222 6.35 -15.64 -7.48
N GLY A 223 6.64 -16.86 -7.06
CA GLY A 223 7.92 -17.51 -7.34
C GLY A 223 8.10 -17.89 -8.81
N ASP A 224 7.00 -18.04 -9.56
CA ASP A 224 6.96 -18.37 -10.99
C ASP A 224 7.24 -17.18 -11.92
N LEU A 225 7.11 -15.95 -11.40
CA LEU A 225 7.42 -14.72 -12.12
C LEU A 225 8.85 -14.27 -11.80
N ASP A 226 9.41 -13.46 -12.71
CA ASP A 226 10.63 -12.70 -12.46
C ASP A 226 10.37 -11.48 -11.56
N ALA A 227 11.42 -10.74 -11.21
CA ALA A 227 11.33 -9.60 -10.32
C ALA A 227 10.44 -8.49 -10.90
N GLU A 228 10.65 -8.12 -12.17
CA GLU A 228 9.86 -7.10 -12.87
C GLU A 228 8.40 -7.52 -12.98
N GLY A 229 8.13 -8.77 -13.36
CA GLY A 229 6.79 -9.34 -13.47
C GLY A 229 6.00 -9.31 -12.15
N ASN A 230 6.65 -9.52 -11.01
CA ASN A 230 6.02 -9.40 -9.69
C ASN A 230 5.53 -7.98 -9.41
N LEU A 231 6.31 -6.96 -9.76
CA LEU A 231 5.91 -5.57 -9.57
C LEU A 231 4.81 -5.17 -10.59
N LEU A 232 4.96 -5.58 -11.85
CA LEU A 232 3.95 -5.34 -12.88
C LEU A 232 2.60 -5.96 -12.50
N TYR A 233 2.61 -7.18 -11.95
CA TYR A 233 1.42 -7.85 -11.45
C TYR A 233 0.72 -7.01 -10.37
N ALA A 234 1.46 -6.50 -9.38
CA ALA A 234 0.92 -5.65 -8.34
C ALA A 234 0.37 -4.32 -8.88
N MET A 235 1.13 -3.65 -9.76
CA MET A 235 0.71 -2.38 -10.37
C MET A 235 -0.51 -2.54 -11.28
N ASN A 236 -0.66 -3.69 -11.95
CA ASN A 236 -1.84 -3.95 -12.79
C ASN A 236 -3.09 -4.21 -11.94
N GLY A 237 -2.94 -4.89 -10.80
CA GLY A 237 -4.04 -5.18 -9.88
C GLY A 237 -4.43 -4.01 -8.96
N SER A 238 -3.64 -2.93 -8.91
CA SER A 238 -3.87 -1.83 -7.96
C SER A 238 -4.99 -0.87 -8.36
N GLY A 239 -5.44 -0.91 -9.61
CA GLY A 239 -6.42 0.07 -10.13
C GLY A 239 -5.87 1.51 -10.28
N ARG A 240 -4.59 1.74 -9.94
CA ARG A 240 -3.97 3.06 -9.94
C ARG A 240 -3.46 3.46 -11.34
N GLY A 241 -3.60 4.76 -11.68
CA GLY A 241 -2.91 5.38 -12.80
C GLY A 241 -1.46 5.72 -12.46
N PHE A 242 -0.54 5.49 -13.40
CA PHE A 242 0.88 5.79 -13.24
C PHE A 242 1.33 6.82 -14.28
N LEU A 243 2.14 7.79 -13.85
CA LEU A 243 2.65 8.86 -14.74
C LEU A 243 3.76 8.37 -15.67
N LYS A 244 4.53 7.35 -15.25
CA LYS A 244 5.58 6.71 -16.04
C LYS A 244 5.12 5.33 -16.53
N PRO A 245 5.71 4.77 -17.59
CA PRO A 245 5.48 3.37 -17.96
C PRO A 245 5.79 2.43 -16.79
N LYS A 246 4.89 1.51 -16.48
CA LYS A 246 5.01 0.57 -15.35
C LYS A 246 6.35 -0.20 -15.34
N PRO A 247 6.90 -0.70 -16.47
CA PRO A 247 8.20 -1.36 -16.47
C PRO A 247 9.34 -0.46 -16.01
N VAL A 248 9.29 0.84 -16.32
CA VAL A 248 10.29 1.82 -15.85
C VAL A 248 10.22 1.97 -14.33
N ILE A 249 8.99 2.15 -13.78
CA ILE A 249 8.77 2.24 -12.34
C ILE A 249 9.24 0.96 -11.65
N ALA A 250 8.95 -0.22 -12.22
CA ALA A 250 9.36 -1.50 -11.65
C ALA A 250 10.89 -1.59 -11.50
N ARG A 251 11.64 -1.22 -12.55
CA ARG A 251 13.11 -1.25 -12.51
C ARG A 251 13.70 -0.22 -11.56
N GLU A 252 13.18 1.02 -11.57
CA GLU A 252 13.58 2.06 -10.63
C GLU A 252 13.34 1.62 -9.18
N MET A 253 12.21 0.96 -8.92
CA MET A 253 11.86 0.46 -7.58
C MET A 253 12.78 -0.69 -7.16
N LEU A 254 13.05 -1.67 -8.02
CA LEU A 254 13.99 -2.76 -7.75
C LEU A 254 15.39 -2.21 -7.45
N GLN A 255 15.87 -1.25 -8.23
CA GLN A 255 17.15 -0.59 -7.97
C GLN A 255 17.15 0.14 -6.61
N SER A 256 16.07 0.79 -6.23
CA SER A 256 15.95 1.54 -4.97
C SER A 256 16.08 0.66 -3.71
N VAL A 257 15.66 -0.60 -3.81
CA VAL A 257 15.79 -1.59 -2.73
C VAL A 257 17.13 -2.35 -2.77
N GLY A 258 18.04 -1.98 -3.69
CA GLY A 258 19.35 -2.62 -3.80
C GLY A 258 19.34 -3.96 -4.52
N TYR A 259 18.32 -4.23 -5.33
CA TYR A 259 18.30 -5.41 -6.20
C TYR A 259 19.22 -5.21 -7.40
N THR A 260 20.21 -6.09 -7.56
CA THR A 260 21.28 -5.97 -8.55
C THR A 260 21.25 -7.03 -9.65
N GLU A 261 20.45 -8.08 -9.46
CA GLU A 261 20.28 -9.15 -10.45
C GLU A 261 19.47 -8.68 -11.66
N ALA A 262 19.44 -9.51 -12.70
CA ALA A 262 18.60 -9.23 -13.87
C ALA A 262 17.12 -9.12 -13.48
N THR A 263 16.47 -8.01 -13.84
CA THR A 263 15.09 -7.72 -13.45
C THR A 263 14.07 -8.61 -14.14
N SER A 264 14.43 -9.15 -15.30
CA SER A 264 13.59 -10.03 -16.13
C SER A 264 14.31 -11.34 -16.46
N GLY A 265 13.54 -12.39 -16.68
CA GLY A 265 14.02 -13.69 -17.19
C GLY A 265 14.43 -14.71 -16.13
N LYS A 266 14.77 -14.29 -14.90
CA LYS A 266 15.07 -15.21 -13.78
C LYS A 266 13.91 -15.24 -12.81
N LYS A 267 13.40 -16.42 -12.51
CA LYS A 267 12.27 -16.58 -11.58
C LYS A 267 12.68 -16.19 -10.16
N VAL A 268 11.77 -15.57 -9.44
CA VAL A 268 12.03 -15.15 -8.05
C VAL A 268 12.33 -16.35 -7.14
N SER A 269 11.74 -17.52 -7.42
CA SER A 269 12.07 -18.75 -6.68
C SER A 269 13.53 -19.22 -6.80
N GLU A 270 14.26 -18.73 -7.80
CA GLU A 270 15.68 -19.06 -8.06
C GLU A 270 16.66 -18.03 -7.46
N LEU A 271 16.13 -16.96 -6.88
CA LEU A 271 16.92 -15.90 -6.27
C LEU A 271 17.36 -16.28 -4.85
N SER A 272 18.39 -15.56 -4.35
CA SER A 272 18.79 -15.64 -2.94
C SER A 272 17.61 -15.25 -2.02
N PRO A 273 17.56 -15.77 -0.78
CA PRO A 273 16.52 -15.38 0.17
C PRO A 273 16.45 -13.87 0.40
N LEU A 274 17.58 -13.18 0.45
CA LEU A 274 17.63 -11.73 0.59
C LEU A 274 17.02 -11.02 -0.62
N ASP A 275 17.35 -11.45 -1.84
CA ASP A 275 16.78 -10.85 -3.05
C ASP A 275 15.28 -11.11 -3.20
N GLN A 276 14.81 -12.28 -2.78
CA GLN A 276 13.36 -12.54 -2.69
C GLN A 276 12.67 -11.53 -1.76
N ARG A 277 13.29 -11.19 -0.60
CA ARG A 277 12.79 -10.17 0.31
C ARG A 277 12.84 -8.77 -0.30
N ARG A 278 13.92 -8.43 -1.03
CA ARG A 278 14.03 -7.16 -1.76
C ARG A 278 12.91 -7.01 -2.80
N VAL A 279 12.64 -8.05 -3.59
CA VAL A 279 11.54 -8.05 -4.56
C VAL A 279 10.19 -7.91 -3.86
N ALA A 280 9.96 -8.59 -2.73
CA ALA A 280 8.74 -8.48 -1.95
C ALA A 280 8.52 -7.04 -1.44
N ILE A 281 9.58 -6.41 -0.93
CA ILE A 281 9.53 -5.01 -0.47
C ILE A 281 9.28 -4.07 -1.65
N ALA A 282 10.01 -4.23 -2.76
CA ALA A 282 9.79 -3.43 -3.97
C ALA A 282 8.35 -3.53 -4.47
N ARG A 283 7.77 -4.74 -4.47
CA ARG A 283 6.37 -4.98 -4.81
C ARG A 283 5.41 -4.24 -3.87
N ALA A 284 5.67 -4.23 -2.56
CA ALA A 284 4.86 -3.51 -1.59
C ALA A 284 4.95 -1.98 -1.76
N LEU A 285 6.07 -1.48 -2.29
CA LEU A 285 6.33 -0.06 -2.48
C LEU A 285 5.87 0.48 -3.85
N CYS A 286 5.74 -0.37 -4.88
CA CYS A 286 5.60 0.07 -6.28
C CYS A 286 4.29 0.83 -6.56
N CYS A 287 3.31 0.77 -5.67
CA CYS A 287 2.05 1.52 -5.74
C CYS A 287 2.01 2.71 -4.79
N ASP A 288 3.17 3.21 -4.34
CA ASP A 288 3.34 4.36 -3.42
C ASP A 288 2.64 4.20 -2.06
N ALA A 289 2.62 2.98 -1.52
CA ALA A 289 2.08 2.73 -0.21
C ALA A 289 2.75 3.62 0.86
N GLU A 290 1.92 4.26 1.68
CA GLU A 290 2.39 5.14 2.77
C GLU A 290 2.68 4.35 4.05
N THR A 291 2.03 3.21 4.21
CA THR A 291 2.25 2.27 5.31
C THR A 291 2.75 0.96 4.75
N VAL A 292 3.91 0.50 5.22
CA VAL A 292 4.50 -0.79 4.85
C VAL A 292 4.57 -1.67 6.08
N ILE A 293 3.92 -2.82 6.02
CA ILE A 293 3.84 -3.78 7.12
C ILE A 293 4.53 -5.06 6.68
N LEU A 294 5.51 -5.50 7.47
CA LEU A 294 6.30 -6.69 7.19
C LEU A 294 6.13 -7.70 8.33
N ASP A 295 5.84 -8.93 7.96
CA ASP A 295 5.69 -10.06 8.86
C ASP A 295 6.96 -10.91 8.85
N GLU A 296 7.69 -10.95 9.98
CA GLU A 296 8.92 -11.71 10.17
C GLU A 296 9.90 -11.59 8.98
N PRO A 297 10.29 -10.36 8.57
CA PRO A 297 11.02 -10.16 7.32
C PRO A 297 12.41 -10.80 7.30
N THR A 298 13.03 -11.00 8.46
CA THR A 298 14.38 -11.55 8.61
C THR A 298 14.40 -13.04 8.81
N LYS A 299 13.25 -13.68 9.02
CA LYS A 299 13.16 -15.12 9.30
C LYS A 299 13.74 -15.93 8.15
N GLY A 300 14.72 -16.79 8.48
CA GLY A 300 15.39 -17.64 7.50
C GLY A 300 16.51 -16.96 6.70
N LEU A 301 16.90 -15.74 7.04
CA LEU A 301 18.08 -15.07 6.50
C LEU A 301 19.32 -15.36 7.36
N SER A 302 20.51 -15.20 6.77
CA SER A 302 21.75 -15.14 7.53
C SER A 302 21.78 -13.86 8.38
N GLU A 303 22.60 -13.82 9.41
CA GLU A 303 22.77 -12.63 10.26
C GLU A 303 23.18 -11.38 9.45
N SER A 304 24.10 -11.56 8.50
CA SER A 304 24.54 -10.49 7.60
C SER A 304 23.41 -9.98 6.71
N ASP A 305 22.62 -10.90 6.13
CA ASP A 305 21.51 -10.54 5.25
C ASP A 305 20.36 -9.87 6.04
N ALA A 306 20.12 -10.35 7.26
CA ALA A 306 19.16 -9.74 8.17
C ALA A 306 19.55 -8.31 8.53
N ALA A 307 20.83 -8.07 8.86
CA ALA A 307 21.35 -6.73 9.14
C ALA A 307 21.21 -5.80 7.92
N GLU A 308 21.54 -6.29 6.73
CA GLU A 308 21.39 -5.52 5.48
C GLU A 308 19.93 -5.18 5.20
N LEU A 309 19.01 -6.13 5.39
CA LEU A 309 17.58 -5.91 5.23
C LEU A 309 17.04 -4.88 6.21
N LEU A 310 17.44 -4.94 7.48
CA LEU A 310 17.03 -3.97 8.50
C LEU A 310 17.53 -2.55 8.17
N GLU A 311 18.74 -2.42 7.64
CA GLU A 311 19.26 -1.12 7.20
C GLU A 311 18.49 -0.59 5.97
N LEU A 312 18.12 -1.46 5.04
CA LEU A 312 17.20 -1.11 3.93
C LEU A 312 15.88 -0.57 4.46
N LEU A 313 15.25 -1.25 5.42
CA LEU A 313 13.97 -0.84 6.00
C LEU A 313 14.07 0.52 6.74
N ARG A 314 15.19 0.75 7.46
CA ARG A 314 15.48 2.05 8.08
C ARG A 314 15.61 3.15 7.03
N ARG A 315 16.29 2.87 5.92
CA ARG A 315 16.44 3.82 4.81
C ARG A 315 15.09 4.15 4.16
N ILE A 316 14.22 3.16 3.94
CA ILE A 316 12.87 3.34 3.41
C ILE A 316 12.03 4.19 4.37
N ALA A 317 12.05 3.91 5.67
CA ALA A 317 11.32 4.67 6.67
C ALA A 317 11.77 6.14 6.73
N ARG A 318 13.07 6.42 6.59
CA ARG A 318 13.66 7.77 6.62
C ARG A 318 13.50 8.54 5.32
N SER A 319 13.01 7.92 4.26
CA SER A 319 12.78 8.61 2.99
C SER A 319 11.86 9.82 3.20
N ARG A 320 12.21 10.93 2.55
CA ARG A 320 11.40 12.18 2.64
C ARG A 320 10.30 12.25 1.60
N ASP A 321 10.48 11.55 0.49
CA ASP A 321 9.55 11.54 -0.61
C ASP A 321 9.52 10.15 -1.28
N PRO A 322 8.40 9.47 -1.19
CA PRO A 322 7.29 9.75 -0.29
C PRO A 322 7.63 9.42 1.19
N LYS A 323 7.03 10.17 2.11
CA LYS A 323 7.13 9.85 3.55
C LYS A 323 6.29 8.60 3.84
N ARG A 324 6.93 7.62 4.45
CA ARG A 324 6.32 6.33 4.80
C ARG A 324 6.51 5.99 6.27
N VAL A 325 5.63 5.17 6.79
CA VAL A 325 5.86 4.42 8.02
C VAL A 325 6.19 2.98 7.64
N VAL A 326 7.16 2.40 8.31
CA VAL A 326 7.53 0.99 8.16
C VAL A 326 7.30 0.30 9.50
N ILE A 327 6.55 -0.79 9.48
CA ILE A 327 6.16 -1.55 10.67
C ILE A 327 6.62 -2.99 10.46
N ILE A 328 7.46 -3.47 11.36
CA ILE A 328 7.88 -4.88 11.42
C ILE A 328 7.08 -5.55 12.52
N VAL A 329 6.42 -6.64 12.21
CA VAL A 329 5.82 -7.54 13.21
C VAL A 329 6.77 -8.72 13.37
N THR A 330 7.28 -8.95 14.58
CA THR A 330 8.30 -9.97 14.82
C THR A 330 8.25 -10.52 16.25
N SER A 331 8.63 -11.78 16.39
CA SER A 331 8.88 -12.42 17.68
C SER A 331 10.37 -12.35 18.11
N ASP A 332 11.25 -11.87 17.23
CA ASP A 332 12.68 -11.80 17.47
C ASP A 332 13.07 -10.49 18.18
N ASP A 333 13.66 -10.60 19.37
CA ASP A 333 14.11 -9.48 20.20
C ASP A 333 15.19 -8.63 19.53
N ALA A 334 16.11 -9.26 18.79
CA ALA A 334 17.19 -8.56 18.10
C ALA A 334 16.63 -7.69 16.97
N VAL A 335 15.66 -8.22 16.23
CA VAL A 335 14.95 -7.49 15.16
C VAL A 335 14.12 -6.36 15.74
N ALA A 336 13.37 -6.63 16.83
CA ALA A 336 12.56 -5.60 17.50
C ALA A 336 13.44 -4.45 18.01
N SER A 337 14.57 -4.76 18.65
CA SER A 337 15.52 -3.76 19.17
C SER A 337 16.19 -2.93 18.06
N ALA A 338 16.22 -3.42 16.83
CA ALA A 338 16.76 -2.69 15.69
C ALA A 338 15.84 -1.55 15.22
N ALA A 339 14.57 -1.53 15.63
CA ALA A 339 13.60 -0.48 15.28
C ALA A 339 13.83 0.79 16.13
N GLN A 340 13.28 1.93 15.67
CA GLN A 340 13.36 3.20 16.40
C GLN A 340 12.35 3.26 17.55
N LYS A 341 11.22 2.56 17.40
CA LYS A 341 10.16 2.46 18.41
C LYS A 341 9.62 1.03 18.40
N VAL A 342 9.35 0.52 19.58
CA VAL A 342 8.84 -0.83 19.79
C VAL A 342 7.53 -0.75 20.55
N TYR A 343 6.54 -1.50 20.11
CA TYR A 343 5.35 -1.88 20.85
C TYR A 343 5.51 -3.34 21.24
N ASP A 344 5.48 -3.64 22.52
CA ASP A 344 5.60 -5.01 23.02
C ASP A 344 4.21 -5.55 23.37
N LEU A 345 3.84 -6.68 22.79
CA LEU A 345 2.56 -7.38 23.01
C LEU A 345 2.78 -8.75 23.67
N THR A 346 3.95 -8.98 24.26
CA THR A 346 4.30 -10.26 24.90
C THR A 346 3.96 -10.29 26.39
N ASP A 347 3.51 -9.16 26.97
CA ASP A 347 3.12 -9.02 28.37
C ASP A 347 1.71 -9.54 28.66
#